data_f877c8ccec3976568aae1e22ac4c8168
#
_entry.id   f877c8ccec3976568aae1e22ac4c8168
#
_cell.length_a   1.000
_cell.length_b   1.000
_cell.length_c   1.000
_cell.angle_alpha   90.00
_cell.angle_beta   90.00
_cell.angle_gamma   90.00
#
_symmetry.space_group_name_H-M   'P 1'
#
loop_
_entity.id
_entity.type
_entity.pdbx_description
1 polymer ?
#
loop_
_entity_poly.entity_id
_entity_poly.type
_entity_poly.pdbx_seq_one_letter_code
_entity_poly.pdbx_strand_id
1 'polypeptide(L)'
;MKEIIAWTVNVWRMYWGNGWIPYLLALGGACALIFGKKKKNSLSLVLYSVFLLVLFFCPFSGRVIMKCIGKIVYWRVLWLLPTVPLIAGGFTELVRRSRNRIVQVILVLVLTGVIAASGTGMIKAGNFERVYNRQQVPDQIAMICNRINEDREGKEVRIAADEYTASYIRVYDPSLKMA
;
A
#
# COMPACT_ATOMS: atom_id res chain seq x y z
N MET A 1 6.60 -24.93 -7.70
CA MET A 1 7.03 -23.68 -8.37
C MET A 1 5.89 -22.91 -9.00
N LYS A 2 5.00 -23.54 -9.78
CA LYS A 2 3.84 -22.89 -10.41
C LYS A 2 2.93 -22.18 -9.40
N GLU A 3 2.67 -22.78 -8.25
CA GLU A 3 1.83 -22.18 -7.19
C GLU A 3 2.43 -20.89 -6.61
N ILE A 4 3.76 -20.82 -6.43
CA ILE A 4 4.42 -19.64 -5.90
C ILE A 4 4.32 -18.49 -6.91
N ILE A 5 4.53 -18.77 -8.20
CA ILE A 5 4.38 -17.78 -9.26
C ILE A 5 2.93 -17.27 -9.32
N ALA A 6 1.95 -18.17 -9.28
CA ALA A 6 0.54 -17.78 -9.24
C ALA A 6 0.22 -16.90 -8.02
N TRP A 7 0.77 -17.25 -6.87
CA TRP A 7 0.64 -16.47 -5.65
C TRP A 7 1.26 -15.07 -5.77
N THR A 8 2.51 -14.96 -6.23
CA THR A 8 3.19 -13.67 -6.40
C THR A 8 2.48 -12.77 -7.41
N VAL A 9 1.96 -13.33 -8.50
CA VAL A 9 1.13 -12.60 -9.47
C VAL A 9 -0.17 -12.11 -8.84
N ASN A 10 -0.81 -12.95 -8.01
CA ASN A 10 -2.03 -12.55 -7.30
C ASN A 10 -1.75 -11.42 -6.30
N VAL A 11 -0.67 -11.53 -5.51
CA VAL A 11 -0.23 -10.47 -4.58
C VAL A 11 0.07 -9.17 -5.33
N TRP A 12 0.74 -9.24 -6.47
CA TRP A 12 0.97 -8.08 -7.35
C TRP A 12 -0.33 -7.40 -7.78
N ARG A 13 -1.31 -8.21 -8.25
CA ARG A 13 -2.62 -7.69 -8.66
C ARG A 13 -3.41 -7.09 -7.48
N MET A 14 -3.37 -7.73 -6.33
CA MET A 14 -4.03 -7.21 -5.13
C MET A 14 -3.41 -5.90 -4.65
N TYR A 15 -2.09 -5.79 -4.70
CA TYR A 15 -1.36 -4.60 -4.24
C TYR A 15 -1.63 -3.37 -5.12
N TRP A 16 -1.60 -3.55 -6.44
CA TRP A 16 -1.78 -2.45 -7.39
C TRP A 16 -3.25 -2.26 -7.80
N GLY A 17 -4.11 -3.24 -7.56
CA GLY A 17 -5.49 -3.23 -8.04
C GLY A 17 -5.58 -3.08 -9.56
N ASN A 18 -6.59 -2.33 -10.01
CA ASN A 18 -6.78 -1.97 -11.41
C ASN A 18 -6.07 -0.65 -11.78
N GLY A 19 -5.21 -0.12 -10.91
CA GLY A 19 -4.52 1.15 -11.11
C GLY A 19 -3.42 1.08 -12.18
N TRP A 20 -3.10 2.23 -12.76
CA TRP A 20 -2.08 2.38 -13.80
C TRP A 20 -0.66 2.59 -13.24
N ILE A 21 -0.50 2.55 -11.94
CA ILE A 21 0.78 2.83 -11.27
C ILE A 21 1.94 1.95 -11.78
N PRO A 22 1.78 0.63 -12.04
CA PRO A 22 2.86 -0.17 -12.64
C PRO A 22 3.32 0.32 -14.01
N TYR A 23 2.38 0.81 -14.83
CA TYR A 23 2.70 1.38 -16.15
C TYR A 23 3.40 2.73 -16.00
N LEU A 24 2.97 3.57 -15.03
CA LEU A 24 3.64 4.83 -14.72
C LEU A 24 5.04 4.59 -14.18
N LEU A 25 5.25 3.54 -13.39
CA LEU A 25 6.56 3.13 -12.92
C LEU A 25 7.50 2.78 -14.09
N ALA A 26 7.02 1.97 -15.03
CA ALA A 26 7.79 1.60 -16.22
C ALA A 26 8.10 2.83 -17.08
N LEU A 27 7.10 3.70 -17.30
CA LEU A 27 7.26 4.94 -18.06
C LEU A 27 8.23 5.92 -17.37
N GLY A 28 8.10 6.10 -16.05
CA GLY A 28 9.02 6.93 -15.26
C GLY A 28 10.44 6.43 -15.33
N GLY A 29 10.65 5.11 -15.21
CA GLY A 29 11.95 4.47 -15.39
C GLY A 29 12.55 4.70 -16.77
N ALA A 30 11.76 4.52 -17.83
CA ALA A 30 12.18 4.80 -19.20
C ALA A 30 12.55 6.28 -19.38
N CYS A 31 11.72 7.21 -18.90
CA CYS A 31 12.03 8.64 -18.94
C CYS A 31 13.32 8.98 -18.18
N ALA A 32 13.53 8.40 -17.02
CA ALA A 32 14.75 8.60 -16.22
C ALA A 32 16.01 8.12 -16.96
N LEU A 33 15.93 7.00 -17.68
CA LEU A 33 17.06 6.48 -18.47
C LEU A 33 17.33 7.31 -19.74
N ILE A 34 16.27 7.71 -20.46
CA ILE A 34 16.38 8.41 -21.73
C ILE A 34 16.79 9.88 -21.53
N PHE A 35 16.16 10.57 -20.57
CA PHE A 35 16.29 12.02 -20.39
C PHE A 35 17.12 12.42 -19.19
N GLY A 36 17.46 11.48 -18.29
CA GLY A 36 18.21 11.75 -17.06
C GLY A 36 19.58 12.36 -17.34
N LYS A 37 19.84 13.53 -16.77
CA LYS A 37 21.16 14.21 -16.87
C LYS A 37 22.25 13.43 -16.15
N LYS A 38 21.95 12.89 -14.96
CA LYS A 38 22.88 12.06 -14.16
C LYS A 38 22.60 10.59 -14.46
N LYS A 39 22.99 10.12 -15.63
CA LYS A 39 22.74 8.75 -16.10
C LYS A 39 23.12 7.67 -15.08
N LYS A 40 24.20 7.84 -14.31
CA LYS A 40 24.61 6.89 -13.29
C LYS A 40 23.57 6.73 -12.17
N ASN A 41 23.02 7.83 -11.67
CA ASN A 41 22.02 7.78 -10.59
C ASN A 41 20.67 7.20 -11.09
N SER A 42 20.23 7.64 -12.28
CA SER A 42 19.02 7.11 -12.93
C SER A 42 19.15 5.62 -13.21
N LEU A 43 20.30 5.19 -13.73
CA LEU A 43 20.59 3.78 -13.99
C LEU A 43 20.57 2.96 -12.70
N SER A 44 21.23 3.44 -11.64
CA SER A 44 21.24 2.75 -10.35
C SER A 44 19.85 2.56 -9.78
N LEU A 45 18.98 3.59 -9.87
CA LEU A 45 17.61 3.53 -9.37
C LEU A 45 16.77 2.53 -10.18
N VAL A 46 16.91 2.55 -11.51
CA VAL A 46 16.20 1.60 -12.40
C VAL A 46 16.70 0.17 -12.17
N LEU A 47 18.03 -0.04 -12.10
CA LEU A 47 18.59 -1.37 -11.84
C LEU A 47 18.15 -1.92 -10.47
N TYR A 48 18.12 -1.08 -9.45
CA TYR A 48 17.58 -1.47 -8.15
C TYR A 48 16.11 -1.89 -8.23
N SER A 49 15.29 -1.14 -8.97
CA SER A 49 13.87 -1.47 -9.17
C SER A 49 13.69 -2.79 -9.92
N VAL A 50 14.46 -2.99 -10.99
CA VAL A 50 14.44 -4.23 -11.77
C VAL A 50 14.90 -5.41 -10.90
N PHE A 51 15.98 -5.24 -10.13
CA PHE A 51 16.46 -6.26 -9.21
C PHE A 51 15.39 -6.68 -8.20
N LEU A 52 14.70 -5.71 -7.58
CA LEU A 52 13.61 -5.99 -6.65
C LEU A 52 12.42 -6.71 -7.32
N LEU A 53 12.07 -6.32 -8.55
CA LEU A 53 11.01 -7.00 -9.30
C LEU A 53 11.40 -8.44 -9.65
N VAL A 54 12.65 -8.66 -10.10
CA VAL A 54 13.16 -10.01 -10.34
C VAL A 54 13.13 -10.82 -9.04
N LEU A 55 13.59 -10.26 -7.93
CA LEU A 55 13.56 -10.90 -6.63
C LEU A 55 12.12 -11.21 -6.18
N PHE A 56 11.18 -10.31 -6.42
CA PHE A 56 9.76 -10.53 -6.07
C PHE A 56 9.13 -11.65 -6.90
N PHE A 57 9.37 -11.71 -8.20
CA PHE A 57 8.76 -12.72 -9.06
C PHE A 57 9.54 -14.04 -9.12
N CYS A 58 10.78 -14.09 -8.65
CA CYS A 58 11.59 -15.31 -8.64
C CYS A 58 11.01 -16.31 -7.62
N PRO A 59 10.64 -17.54 -8.05
CA PRO A 59 10.01 -18.51 -7.15
C PRO A 59 10.95 -19.02 -6.05
N PHE A 60 12.26 -18.95 -6.25
CA PHE A 60 13.24 -19.34 -5.23
C PHE A 60 13.29 -18.31 -4.10
N SER A 61 13.52 -17.05 -4.43
CA SER A 61 13.52 -15.95 -3.44
C SER A 61 12.15 -15.81 -2.78
N GLY A 62 11.06 -15.93 -3.54
CA GLY A 62 9.71 -15.92 -3.01
C GLY A 62 9.48 -16.97 -1.92
N ARG A 63 9.99 -18.19 -2.11
CA ARG A 63 9.90 -19.25 -1.09
C ARG A 63 10.67 -18.90 0.18
N VAL A 64 11.89 -18.39 0.03
CA VAL A 64 12.72 -17.97 1.18
C VAL A 64 12.06 -16.84 1.94
N ILE A 65 11.63 -15.79 1.25
CA ILE A 65 10.99 -14.63 1.85
C ILE A 65 9.70 -15.04 2.57
N MET A 66 8.84 -15.84 1.93
CA MET A 66 7.59 -16.32 2.54
C MET A 66 7.84 -17.16 3.80
N LYS A 67 8.96 -17.89 3.84
CA LYS A 67 9.36 -18.65 5.03
C LYS A 67 9.84 -17.74 6.17
N CYS A 68 10.51 -16.64 5.84
CA CYS A 68 11.05 -15.70 6.82
C CYS A 68 9.99 -14.76 7.41
N ILE A 69 9.15 -14.15 6.55
CA ILE A 69 8.18 -13.11 6.98
C ILE A 69 6.73 -13.58 6.94
N GLY A 70 6.46 -14.78 6.40
CA GLY A 70 5.11 -15.32 6.25
C GLY A 70 4.44 -14.92 4.93
N LYS A 71 3.52 -15.77 4.47
CA LYS A 71 2.78 -15.58 3.22
C LYS A 71 1.91 -14.30 3.25
N ILE A 72 1.25 -14.04 4.37
CA ILE A 72 0.27 -12.95 4.50
C ILE A 72 0.91 -11.58 4.30
N VAL A 73 2.16 -11.41 4.74
CA VAL A 73 2.86 -10.12 4.69
C VAL A 73 3.84 -9.99 3.53
N TYR A 74 3.85 -10.95 2.61
CA TYR A 74 4.75 -10.96 1.45
C TYR A 74 4.66 -9.70 0.58
N TRP A 75 3.49 -9.10 0.47
CA TRP A 75 3.25 -7.87 -0.26
C TRP A 75 4.11 -6.68 0.23
N ARG A 76 4.60 -6.72 1.48
CA ARG A 76 5.48 -5.67 2.03
C ARG A 76 6.81 -5.53 1.29
N VAL A 77 7.23 -6.56 0.57
CA VAL A 77 8.42 -6.50 -0.30
C VAL A 77 8.27 -5.39 -1.35
N LEU A 78 7.04 -5.12 -1.81
CA LEU A 78 6.76 -4.06 -2.78
C LEU A 78 6.95 -2.65 -2.21
N TRP A 79 6.97 -2.47 -0.88
CA TRP A 79 7.30 -1.19 -0.24
C TRP A 79 8.75 -0.76 -0.46
N LEU A 80 9.63 -1.73 -0.70
CA LEU A 80 11.05 -1.44 -1.01
C LEU A 80 11.21 -0.88 -2.42
N LEU A 81 10.19 -1.03 -3.28
CA LEU A 81 10.22 -0.51 -4.64
C LEU A 81 10.15 1.02 -4.62
N PRO A 82 11.13 1.73 -5.18
CA PRO A 82 11.19 3.19 -5.17
C PRO A 82 10.21 3.79 -6.20
N THR A 83 8.92 3.46 -6.06
CA THR A 83 7.87 3.83 -7.02
C THR A 83 7.76 5.34 -7.18
N VAL A 84 7.65 6.06 -6.06
CA VAL A 84 7.49 7.53 -6.08
C VAL A 84 8.75 8.22 -6.62
N PRO A 85 9.97 7.92 -6.12
CA PRO A 85 11.19 8.50 -6.67
C PRO A 85 11.38 8.22 -8.16
N LEU A 86 11.03 7.02 -8.62
CA LEU A 86 11.23 6.66 -10.03
C LEU A 86 10.25 7.38 -10.96
N ILE A 87 8.97 7.46 -10.59
CA ILE A 87 7.94 8.18 -11.34
C ILE A 87 8.24 9.68 -11.32
N ALA A 88 8.44 10.26 -10.14
CA ALA A 88 8.69 11.69 -9.98
C ALA A 88 9.99 12.12 -10.66
N GLY A 89 11.07 11.36 -10.48
CA GLY A 89 12.37 11.64 -11.10
C GLY A 89 12.31 11.57 -12.61
N GLY A 90 11.71 10.49 -13.16
CA GLY A 90 11.57 10.30 -14.60
C GLY A 90 10.72 11.41 -15.23
N PHE A 91 9.61 11.75 -14.65
CA PHE A 91 8.73 12.81 -15.17
C PHE A 91 9.34 14.21 -15.03
N THR A 92 10.09 14.46 -13.96
CA THR A 92 10.83 15.72 -13.81
C THR A 92 11.88 15.88 -14.92
N GLU A 93 12.62 14.82 -15.27
CA GLU A 93 13.59 14.89 -16.35
C GLU A 93 12.89 15.06 -17.72
N LEU A 94 11.72 14.46 -17.93
CA LEU A 94 10.91 14.68 -19.13
C LEU A 94 10.48 16.15 -19.26
N VAL A 95 9.94 16.75 -18.18
CA VAL A 95 9.52 18.16 -18.16
C VAL A 95 10.71 19.09 -18.39
N ARG A 96 11.86 18.82 -17.79
CA ARG A 96 13.10 19.61 -17.96
C ARG A 96 13.65 19.57 -19.37
N ARG A 97 13.26 18.60 -20.19
CA ARG A 97 13.67 18.52 -21.59
C ARG A 97 13.08 19.64 -22.45
N SER A 98 11.88 20.09 -22.13
CA SER A 98 11.25 21.22 -22.83
C SER A 98 11.93 22.54 -22.45
N ARG A 99 12.21 23.39 -23.45
CA ARG A 99 12.74 24.73 -23.26
C ARG A 99 11.64 25.78 -23.02
N ASN A 100 10.42 25.49 -23.45
CA ASN A 100 9.29 26.42 -23.35
C ASN A 100 8.58 26.23 -22.00
N ARG A 101 8.49 27.31 -21.20
CA ARG A 101 7.83 27.30 -19.89
C ARG A 101 6.36 26.92 -19.96
N ILE A 102 5.64 27.36 -21.01
CA ILE A 102 4.22 27.01 -21.17
C ILE A 102 4.08 25.49 -21.34
N VAL A 103 4.93 24.87 -22.18
CA VAL A 103 4.93 23.44 -22.41
C VAL A 103 5.30 22.68 -21.10
N GLN A 104 6.23 23.21 -20.31
CA GLN A 104 6.56 22.62 -19.01
C GLN A 104 5.34 22.59 -18.07
N VAL A 105 4.63 23.71 -17.96
CA VAL A 105 3.42 23.79 -17.12
C VAL A 105 2.34 22.84 -17.62
N ILE A 106 2.09 22.79 -18.91
CA ILE A 106 1.12 21.85 -19.50
C ILE A 106 1.51 20.41 -19.19
N LEU A 107 2.80 20.03 -19.37
CA LEU A 107 3.28 18.69 -19.07
C LEU A 107 3.09 18.35 -17.58
N VAL A 108 3.41 19.27 -16.67
CA VAL A 108 3.20 19.04 -15.23
C VAL A 108 1.72 18.81 -14.93
N LEU A 109 0.82 19.65 -15.49
CA LEU A 109 -0.62 19.48 -15.28
C LEU A 109 -1.14 18.15 -15.82
N VAL A 110 -0.73 17.77 -17.03
CA VAL A 110 -1.11 16.48 -17.64
C VAL A 110 -0.60 15.32 -16.82
N LEU A 111 0.69 15.30 -16.43
CA LEU A 111 1.28 14.23 -15.66
C LEU A 111 0.65 14.12 -14.26
N THR A 112 0.37 15.25 -13.61
CA THR A 112 -0.34 15.28 -12.33
C THR A 112 -1.77 14.74 -12.49
N GLY A 113 -2.47 15.12 -13.54
CA GLY A 113 -3.80 14.60 -13.87
C GLY A 113 -3.80 13.09 -14.10
N VAL A 114 -2.81 12.57 -14.85
CA VAL A 114 -2.66 11.12 -15.09
C VAL A 114 -2.37 10.37 -13.78
N ILE A 115 -1.49 10.91 -12.91
CA ILE A 115 -1.21 10.31 -11.60
C ILE A 115 -2.48 10.31 -10.74
N ALA A 116 -3.20 11.42 -10.68
CA ALA A 116 -4.44 11.53 -9.92
C ALA A 116 -5.53 10.58 -10.44
N ALA A 117 -5.66 10.44 -11.76
CA ALA A 117 -6.60 9.51 -12.39
C ALA A 117 -6.21 8.04 -12.21
N SER A 118 -4.92 7.74 -12.00
CA SER A 118 -4.44 6.37 -11.78
C SER A 118 -4.77 5.82 -10.38
N GLY A 119 -5.08 6.70 -9.43
CA GLY A 119 -5.45 6.34 -8.07
C GLY A 119 -6.94 6.02 -7.95
N THR A 120 -7.27 5.08 -7.07
CA THR A 120 -8.65 4.90 -6.61
C THR A 120 -8.96 5.96 -5.55
N GLY A 121 -10.04 6.72 -5.73
CA GLY A 121 -10.45 7.71 -4.74
C GLY A 121 -10.78 7.03 -3.41
N MET A 122 -9.86 7.08 -2.45
CA MET A 122 -10.03 6.45 -1.14
C MET A 122 -11.34 6.87 -0.46
N ILE A 123 -11.78 8.12 -0.67
CA ILE A 123 -13.02 8.65 -0.09
C ILE A 123 -14.26 7.95 -0.68
N LYS A 124 -14.23 7.60 -1.99
CA LYS A 124 -15.34 6.91 -2.65
C LYS A 124 -15.27 5.39 -2.49
N ALA A 125 -14.07 4.82 -2.42
CA ALA A 125 -13.84 3.38 -2.32
C ALA A 125 -13.70 2.90 -0.87
N GLY A 126 -13.34 3.78 0.06
CA GLY A 126 -13.28 3.47 1.48
C GLY A 126 -14.67 3.51 2.08
N ASN A 127 -15.08 2.45 2.75
CA ASN A 127 -16.26 2.42 3.58
C ASN A 127 -15.99 3.27 4.86
N PHE A 128 -15.86 4.58 4.65
CA PHE A 128 -15.72 5.50 5.78
C PHE A 128 -17.10 5.69 6.41
N GLU A 129 -17.32 5.05 7.54
CA GLU A 129 -18.48 5.30 8.38
C GLU A 129 -18.15 6.36 9.42
N ARG A 130 -19.14 7.24 9.69
CA ARG A 130 -19.00 8.21 10.75
C ARG A 130 -19.20 7.49 12.08
N VAL A 131 -18.11 7.39 12.86
CA VAL A 131 -18.14 6.75 14.17
C VAL A 131 -18.54 7.81 15.21
N TYR A 132 -19.52 7.49 16.04
CA TYR A 132 -20.09 8.43 17.02
C TYR A 132 -19.44 8.34 18.40
N ASN A 133 -18.66 7.30 18.66
CA ASN A 133 -17.98 7.14 19.93
C ASN A 133 -16.59 7.82 19.93
N ARG A 134 -16.13 8.26 21.12
CA ARG A 134 -14.86 8.98 21.29
C ARG A 134 -13.64 8.15 20.87
N GLN A 135 -13.70 6.84 21.02
CA GLN A 135 -12.63 5.89 20.70
C GLN A 135 -12.55 5.55 19.20
N GLN A 136 -13.50 6.03 18.40
CA GLN A 136 -13.59 5.72 16.97
C GLN A 136 -13.63 4.21 16.66
N VAL A 137 -14.29 3.47 17.53
CA VAL A 137 -14.52 2.04 17.39
C VAL A 137 -15.86 1.82 16.68
N PRO A 138 -16.03 0.77 15.83
CA PRO A 138 -17.30 0.45 15.20
C PRO A 138 -18.44 0.36 16.21
N ASP A 139 -19.58 0.97 15.90
CA ASP A 139 -20.71 1.09 16.84
C ASP A 139 -21.21 -0.25 17.35
N GLN A 140 -21.16 -1.29 16.51
CA GLN A 140 -21.52 -2.66 16.91
C GLN A 140 -20.65 -3.17 18.07
N ILE A 141 -19.34 -2.91 18.04
CA ILE A 141 -18.42 -3.33 19.11
C ILE A 141 -18.68 -2.49 20.37
N ALA A 142 -18.92 -1.19 20.22
CA ALA A 142 -19.29 -0.34 21.34
C ALA A 142 -20.57 -0.83 22.02
N MET A 143 -21.60 -1.18 21.26
CA MET A 143 -22.85 -1.76 21.78
C MET A 143 -22.61 -3.08 22.52
N ILE A 144 -21.78 -3.98 21.97
CA ILE A 144 -21.42 -5.26 22.61
C ILE A 144 -20.70 -5.00 23.94
N CYS A 145 -19.72 -4.11 23.98
CA CYS A 145 -18.99 -3.77 25.21
C CYS A 145 -19.92 -3.18 26.28
N ASN A 146 -20.81 -2.29 25.88
CA ASN A 146 -21.78 -1.70 26.82
C ASN A 146 -22.73 -2.78 27.38
N ARG A 147 -23.21 -3.68 26.52
CA ARG A 147 -24.06 -4.79 26.96
C ARG A 147 -23.35 -5.74 27.94
N ILE A 148 -22.09 -6.08 27.66
CA ILE A 148 -21.28 -6.89 28.57
C ILE A 148 -21.10 -6.17 29.90
N ASN A 149 -20.88 -4.85 29.89
CA ASN A 149 -20.73 -4.05 31.11
C ASN A 149 -22.01 -4.00 31.94
N GLU A 150 -23.17 -3.94 31.30
CA GLU A 150 -24.47 -4.05 31.97
C GLU A 150 -24.66 -5.43 32.63
N ASP A 151 -24.40 -6.49 31.87
CA ASP A 151 -24.64 -7.87 32.33
C ASP A 151 -23.65 -8.34 33.40
N ARG A 152 -22.41 -7.82 33.42
CA ARG A 152 -21.37 -8.25 34.38
C ARG A 152 -21.57 -7.75 35.81
N GLU A 153 -22.40 -6.73 36.03
CA GLU A 153 -22.70 -6.19 37.37
C GLU A 153 -21.41 -5.88 38.21
N GLY A 154 -20.33 -5.43 37.58
CA GLY A 154 -19.06 -5.17 38.26
C GLY A 154 -18.13 -6.38 38.45
N LYS A 155 -18.53 -7.59 38.06
CA LYS A 155 -17.70 -8.79 38.13
C LYS A 155 -16.63 -8.79 37.03
N GLU A 156 -15.49 -9.42 37.29
CA GLU A 156 -14.49 -9.67 36.25
C GLU A 156 -15.02 -10.72 35.25
N VAL A 157 -15.03 -10.35 33.97
CA VAL A 157 -15.43 -11.22 32.88
C VAL A 157 -14.25 -11.39 31.92
N ARG A 158 -14.04 -12.60 31.43
CA ARG A 158 -13.10 -12.89 30.35
C ARG A 158 -13.88 -13.13 29.05
N ILE A 159 -13.44 -12.48 28.00
CA ILE A 159 -14.11 -12.50 26.70
C ILE A 159 -13.21 -13.23 25.71
N ALA A 160 -13.77 -14.22 25.02
CA ALA A 160 -13.14 -14.85 23.87
C ALA A 160 -13.70 -14.18 22.58
N ALA A 161 -12.83 -13.59 21.80
CA ALA A 161 -13.17 -12.96 20.53
C ALA A 161 -12.05 -13.21 19.52
N ASP A 162 -12.36 -13.06 18.22
CA ASP A 162 -11.36 -13.07 17.18
C ASP A 162 -10.39 -11.88 17.33
N GLU A 163 -9.20 -11.98 16.72
CA GLU A 163 -8.11 -11.00 16.88
C GLU A 163 -8.55 -9.56 16.49
N TYR A 164 -9.38 -9.44 15.45
CA TYR A 164 -9.88 -8.15 14.99
C TYR A 164 -10.84 -7.52 16.01
N THR A 165 -11.85 -8.25 16.44
CA THR A 165 -12.83 -7.81 17.45
C THR A 165 -12.15 -7.53 18.79
N ALA A 166 -11.24 -8.40 19.22
CA ALA A 166 -10.50 -8.25 20.48
C ALA A 166 -9.67 -6.96 20.51
N SER A 167 -9.09 -6.55 19.35
CA SER A 167 -8.31 -5.31 19.27
C SER A 167 -9.18 -4.08 19.54
N TYR A 168 -10.39 -4.02 18.98
CA TYR A 168 -11.33 -2.93 19.20
C TYR A 168 -11.93 -2.92 20.60
N ILE A 169 -12.24 -4.09 21.18
CA ILE A 169 -12.72 -4.20 22.55
C ILE A 169 -11.71 -3.59 23.51
N ARG A 170 -10.41 -3.90 23.37
CA ARG A 170 -9.33 -3.33 24.19
C ARG A 170 -9.20 -1.82 24.07
N VAL A 171 -9.46 -1.27 22.90
CA VAL A 171 -9.43 0.18 22.65
C VAL A 171 -10.65 0.86 23.28
N TYR A 172 -11.83 0.22 23.22
CA TYR A 172 -13.08 0.79 23.72
C TYR A 172 -13.15 0.69 25.27
N ASP A 173 -12.90 -0.49 25.80
CA ASP A 173 -12.95 -0.74 27.25
C ASP A 173 -11.81 -1.69 27.69
N PRO A 174 -10.70 -1.13 28.21
CA PRO A 174 -9.57 -1.94 28.67
C PRO A 174 -9.85 -2.73 29.95
N SER A 175 -10.99 -2.53 30.62
CA SER A 175 -11.38 -3.30 31.82
C SER A 175 -11.87 -4.71 31.47
N LEU A 176 -12.24 -4.93 30.20
CA LEU A 176 -12.67 -6.23 29.70
C LEU A 176 -11.45 -7.10 29.37
N LYS A 177 -11.24 -8.16 30.13
CA LYS A 177 -10.09 -9.05 29.95
C LYS A 177 -10.34 -10.04 28.79
N MET A 178 -9.36 -10.19 27.93
CA MET A 178 -9.39 -11.23 26.90
C MET A 178 -8.96 -12.57 27.48
N ALA A 179 -9.61 -13.64 27.01
CA ALA A 179 -9.28 -15.02 27.39
C ALA A 179 -8.03 -15.48 26.64
#